data_162a0008466cdb99e24686a6a4a2cfa6
#
_entry.id   162a0008466cdb99e24686a6a4a2cfa6
#
_cell.length_a   1.000
_cell.length_b   1.000
_cell.length_c   1.000
_cell.angle_alpha   90.00
_cell.angle_beta   90.00
_cell.angle_gamma   90.00
#
_symmetry.space_group_name_H-M   'P 1'
#
loop_
_entity.id
_entity.type
_entity.pdbx_description
1 polymer ?
#
loop_
_entity_poly.entity_id
_entity_poly.type
_entity_poly.pdbx_seq_one_letter_code
_entity_poly.pdbx_strand_id
1 'polypeptide(L)'
;KVKEELAATMIREFKGWWYNYDKLFAWLNDEPTNYELIKGEDDINTALNIAREELENKEDPDMVIHQFDNGLYWYNLNTYNCSIEGERMGHCGSDSRGVLVSLRERREKRKASSSYVTMTWNEDDQILYQIKGRSNNAPDEELWEYINWFIQNAPIRSVMESGEHSNDIEGFQEMNEFLQEENPDVSFEGVLNIDEIDE
;
A
#
# COMPACT_ATOMS: atom_id res chain seq x y z
N LYS A 1 5.02 -24.61 22.53
CA LYS A 1 5.82 -25.47 21.63
C LYS A 1 5.16 -25.64 20.26
N VAL A 2 3.87 -26.08 20.19
CA VAL A 2 3.16 -26.21 18.90
C VAL A 2 2.95 -24.86 18.22
N LYS A 3 2.57 -23.80 18.95
CA LYS A 3 2.42 -22.44 18.42
C LYS A 3 3.74 -21.88 17.88
N GLU A 4 4.83 -22.15 18.58
CA GLU A 4 6.17 -21.71 18.17
C GLU A 4 6.65 -22.46 16.91
N GLU A 5 6.39 -23.75 16.82
CA GLU A 5 6.69 -24.56 15.64
C GLU A 5 5.87 -24.14 14.41
N LEU A 6 4.58 -23.84 14.62
CA LEU A 6 3.70 -23.32 13.57
C LEU A 6 4.19 -21.95 13.09
N ALA A 7 4.43 -21.00 14.00
CA ALA A 7 4.96 -19.68 13.65
C ALA A 7 6.31 -19.77 12.92
N ALA A 8 7.24 -20.62 13.38
CA ALA A 8 8.53 -20.83 12.72
C ALA A 8 8.39 -21.42 11.32
N THR A 9 7.42 -22.30 11.10
CA THR A 9 7.14 -22.87 9.78
C THR A 9 6.51 -21.85 8.86
N MET A 10 5.55 -21.06 9.36
CA MET A 10 4.95 -19.96 8.62
C MET A 10 5.99 -18.96 8.12
N ILE A 11 6.97 -18.59 8.95
CA ILE A 11 8.06 -17.68 8.58
C ILE A 11 8.97 -18.29 7.51
N ARG A 12 9.30 -19.57 7.65
CA ARG A 12 10.19 -20.25 6.72
C ARG A 12 9.58 -20.38 5.32
N GLU A 13 8.29 -20.70 5.25
CA GLU A 13 7.57 -20.90 3.98
C GLU A 13 7.23 -19.58 3.29
N PHE A 14 7.03 -18.48 4.05
CA PHE A 14 6.67 -17.17 3.56
C PHE A 14 7.78 -16.15 3.83
N LYS A 15 8.79 -16.13 2.98
CA LYS A 15 9.94 -15.23 3.10
C LYS A 15 9.61 -13.73 3.13
N GLY A 16 8.42 -13.32 2.69
CA GLY A 16 7.95 -11.93 2.74
C GLY A 16 7.23 -11.53 4.05
N TRP A 17 6.97 -12.48 4.95
CA TRP A 17 6.22 -12.25 6.18
C TRP A 17 7.10 -11.98 7.41
N TRP A 18 8.41 -12.10 7.30
CA TRP A 18 9.34 -12.00 8.43
C TRP A 18 9.25 -10.65 9.18
N TYR A 19 8.92 -9.54 8.50
CA TYR A 19 8.75 -8.25 9.15
C TYR A 19 7.41 -8.11 9.91
N ASN A 20 6.45 -8.99 9.66
CA ASN A 20 5.19 -9.11 10.40
C ASN A 20 5.22 -10.23 11.45
N TYR A 21 6.40 -10.81 11.73
CA TYR A 21 6.56 -11.91 12.67
C TYR A 21 6.00 -11.57 14.06
N ASP A 22 6.36 -10.41 14.59
CA ASP A 22 5.90 -9.98 15.90
C ASP A 22 4.37 -9.78 15.92
N LYS A 23 3.79 -9.24 14.86
CA LYS A 23 2.34 -9.10 14.70
C LYS A 23 1.65 -10.47 14.58
N LEU A 24 2.21 -11.38 13.79
CA LEU A 24 1.69 -12.75 13.65
C LEU A 24 1.81 -13.50 14.99
N PHE A 25 2.93 -13.37 15.68
CA PHE A 25 3.16 -14.02 16.95
C PHE A 25 2.26 -13.44 18.05
N ALA A 26 2.08 -12.13 18.09
CA ALA A 26 1.11 -11.46 18.94
C ALA A 26 -0.31 -11.96 18.65
N TRP A 27 -0.72 -11.99 17.37
CA TRP A 27 -2.02 -12.46 16.95
C TRP A 27 -2.29 -13.93 17.36
N LEU A 28 -1.32 -14.82 17.23
CA LEU A 28 -1.43 -16.22 17.65
C LEU A 28 -1.50 -16.37 19.19
N ASN A 29 -0.97 -15.41 19.94
CA ASN A 29 -0.92 -15.48 21.40
C ASN A 29 -2.06 -14.73 22.10
N ASP A 30 -2.55 -13.63 21.52
CA ASP A 30 -3.51 -12.73 22.18
C ASP A 30 -4.93 -13.30 22.28
N GLU A 31 -5.34 -14.17 21.33
CA GLU A 31 -6.66 -14.81 21.39
C GLU A 31 -6.55 -16.32 21.16
N PRO A 32 -7.02 -17.14 22.08
CA PRO A 32 -7.11 -18.60 21.88
C PRO A 32 -7.89 -18.97 20.62
N THR A 33 -8.88 -18.16 20.25
CA THR A 33 -9.71 -18.34 19.04
C THR A 33 -8.92 -18.27 17.74
N ASN A 34 -7.89 -17.45 17.66
CA ASN A 34 -7.05 -17.34 16.46
C ASN A 34 -6.23 -18.61 16.21
N TYR A 35 -5.74 -19.22 17.30
CA TYR A 35 -5.03 -20.51 17.20
C TYR A 35 -5.98 -21.65 16.87
N GLU A 36 -7.18 -21.70 17.47
CA GLU A 36 -8.18 -22.72 17.17
C GLU A 36 -8.70 -22.62 15.73
N LEU A 37 -8.73 -21.44 15.15
CA LEU A 37 -9.13 -21.20 13.77
C LEU A 37 -8.26 -21.98 12.76
N ILE A 38 -6.95 -22.08 13.03
CA ILE A 38 -5.98 -22.72 12.13
C ILE A 38 -5.50 -24.08 12.61
N LYS A 39 -5.82 -24.47 13.82
CA LYS A 39 -5.30 -25.70 14.48
C LYS A 39 -5.75 -26.99 13.82
N GLY A 40 -6.93 -26.97 13.19
CA GLY A 40 -7.53 -28.13 12.55
C GLY A 40 -7.16 -28.28 11.06
N GLU A 41 -6.35 -27.38 10.53
CA GLU A 41 -5.97 -27.43 9.12
C GLU A 41 -4.81 -28.43 8.91
N ASP A 42 -5.06 -29.46 8.12
CA ASP A 42 -4.06 -30.47 7.74
C ASP A 42 -3.06 -29.92 6.70
N ASP A 43 -3.46 -28.86 5.96
CA ASP A 43 -2.62 -28.17 4.98
C ASP A 43 -2.12 -26.84 5.55
N ILE A 44 -0.81 -26.75 5.68
CA ILE A 44 -0.14 -25.54 6.20
C ILE A 44 -0.39 -24.32 5.32
N ASN A 45 -0.56 -24.48 4.00
CA ASN A 45 -0.87 -23.37 3.10
C ASN A 45 -2.27 -22.82 3.36
N THR A 46 -3.24 -23.68 3.64
CA THR A 46 -4.60 -23.27 4.01
C THR A 46 -4.59 -22.51 5.35
N ALA A 47 -3.89 -23.02 6.35
CA ALA A 47 -3.73 -22.36 7.64
C ALA A 47 -3.04 -20.98 7.49
N LEU A 48 -2.03 -20.90 6.64
CA LEU A 48 -1.31 -19.64 6.34
C LEU A 48 -2.22 -18.62 5.65
N ASN A 49 -3.02 -19.06 4.67
CA ASN A 49 -3.95 -18.17 3.97
C ASN A 49 -5.02 -17.61 4.92
N ILE A 50 -5.57 -18.47 5.81
CA ILE A 50 -6.52 -18.04 6.85
C ILE A 50 -5.85 -16.99 7.77
N ALA A 51 -4.66 -17.28 8.28
CA ALA A 51 -3.93 -16.36 9.15
C ALA A 51 -3.60 -15.04 8.45
N ARG A 52 -3.22 -15.13 7.18
CA ARG A 52 -2.96 -13.96 6.34
C ARG A 52 -4.22 -13.11 6.15
N GLU A 53 -5.33 -13.71 5.75
CA GLU A 53 -6.60 -13.02 5.58
C GLU A 53 -7.06 -12.33 6.88
N GLU A 54 -6.92 -12.97 8.03
CA GLU A 54 -7.29 -12.40 9.33
C GLU A 54 -6.36 -11.24 9.73
N LEU A 55 -5.05 -11.33 9.46
CA LEU A 55 -4.10 -10.25 9.71
C LEU A 55 -4.31 -9.05 8.77
N GLU A 56 -4.60 -9.32 7.49
CA GLU A 56 -4.91 -8.30 6.49
C GLU A 56 -6.22 -7.56 6.80
N ASN A 57 -7.13 -8.20 7.51
CA ASN A 57 -8.42 -7.63 7.91
C ASN A 57 -8.35 -6.76 9.17
N LYS A 58 -7.27 -6.88 9.96
CA LYS A 58 -7.05 -6.06 11.15
C LYS A 58 -6.25 -4.81 10.79
N GLU A 59 -6.83 -3.96 9.95
CA GLU A 59 -6.30 -2.62 9.77
C GLU A 59 -6.41 -1.86 11.10
N ASP A 60 -5.31 -1.23 11.49
CA ASP A 60 -5.25 -0.37 12.67
C ASP A 60 -6.03 0.93 12.37
N PRO A 61 -7.12 1.23 13.06
CA PRO A 61 -7.87 2.47 12.84
C PRO A 61 -7.02 3.73 12.99
N ASP A 62 -5.97 3.68 13.82
CA ASP A 62 -5.08 4.81 14.07
C ASP A 62 -4.17 5.11 12.86
N MET A 63 -4.06 4.17 11.91
CA MET A 63 -3.32 4.33 10.67
C MET A 63 -4.18 4.90 9.52
N VAL A 64 -5.48 5.12 9.73
CA VAL A 64 -6.34 5.79 8.76
C VAL A 64 -6.05 7.28 8.77
N ILE A 65 -5.47 7.79 7.67
CA ILE A 65 -5.15 9.22 7.52
C ILE A 65 -6.43 10.02 7.30
N HIS A 66 -7.29 9.54 6.41
CA HIS A 66 -8.57 10.17 6.10
C HIS A 66 -9.54 9.17 5.48
N GLN A 67 -10.83 9.33 5.80
CA GLN A 67 -11.91 8.54 5.22
C GLN A 67 -12.89 9.46 4.49
N PHE A 68 -13.18 9.12 3.23
CA PHE A 68 -14.13 9.83 2.38
C PHE A 68 -15.56 9.28 2.55
N ASP A 69 -16.57 10.09 2.20
CA ASP A 69 -17.99 9.74 2.36
C ASP A 69 -18.42 8.52 1.51
N ASN A 70 -17.72 8.26 0.42
CA ASN A 70 -17.98 7.12 -0.48
C ASN A 70 -17.34 5.80 -0.02
N GLY A 71 -16.68 5.80 1.15
CA GLY A 71 -16.05 4.62 1.74
C GLY A 71 -14.59 4.38 1.35
N LEU A 72 -14.02 5.19 0.45
CA LEU A 72 -12.59 5.22 0.22
C LEU A 72 -11.86 5.83 1.42
N TYR A 73 -10.63 5.44 1.66
CA TYR A 73 -9.79 5.99 2.72
C TYR A 73 -8.31 5.88 2.40
N TRP A 74 -7.53 6.85 2.86
CA TRP A 74 -6.08 6.79 2.88
C TRP A 74 -5.61 6.05 4.12
N TYR A 75 -4.73 5.07 3.92
CA TYR A 75 -4.19 4.22 4.97
C TYR A 75 -2.65 4.27 4.97
N ASN A 76 -2.06 4.63 6.11
CA ASN A 76 -0.62 4.57 6.31
C ASN A 76 -0.22 3.13 6.68
N LEU A 77 0.58 2.49 5.83
CA LEU A 77 1.06 1.14 6.11
C LEU A 77 2.15 1.12 7.20
N ASN A 78 2.68 2.29 7.56
CA ASN A 78 3.74 2.45 8.56
C ASN A 78 4.96 1.56 8.28
N THR A 79 5.26 1.34 7.02
CA THR A 79 6.39 0.54 6.54
C THR A 79 6.82 0.99 5.15
N TYR A 80 8.09 0.81 4.83
CA TYR A 80 8.65 1.03 3.49
C TYR A 80 8.60 -0.22 2.60
N ASN A 81 8.15 -1.36 3.14
CA ASN A 81 8.08 -2.63 2.41
C ASN A 81 6.85 -3.43 2.85
N CYS A 82 5.91 -3.64 1.94
CA CYS A 82 4.69 -4.41 2.16
C CYS A 82 4.42 -5.34 0.98
N SER A 83 4.80 -6.61 1.12
CA SER A 83 4.58 -7.62 0.08
C SER A 83 3.10 -7.82 -0.25
N ILE A 84 2.22 -7.67 0.75
CA ILE A 84 0.77 -7.79 0.61
C ILE A 84 0.23 -6.67 -0.29
N GLU A 85 0.69 -5.44 -0.06
CA GLU A 85 0.32 -4.30 -0.91
C GLU A 85 0.84 -4.53 -2.34
N GLY A 86 2.09 -4.99 -2.48
CA GLY A 86 2.68 -5.33 -3.76
C GLY A 86 1.88 -6.39 -4.53
N GLU A 87 1.43 -7.46 -3.87
CA GLU A 87 0.60 -8.48 -4.49
C GLU A 87 -0.79 -7.95 -4.89
N ARG A 88 -1.42 -7.13 -4.06
CA ARG A 88 -2.72 -6.51 -4.35
C ARG A 88 -2.67 -5.61 -5.56
N MET A 89 -1.60 -4.85 -5.67
CA MET A 89 -1.41 -3.83 -6.69
C MET A 89 -0.64 -4.33 -7.92
N GLY A 90 0.01 -5.51 -7.83
CA GLY A 90 0.82 -6.06 -8.92
C GLY A 90 2.14 -5.31 -9.14
N HIS A 91 2.74 -4.77 -8.07
CA HIS A 91 4.04 -4.11 -8.08
C HIS A 91 4.93 -4.57 -6.92
N CYS A 92 6.15 -4.04 -6.80
CA CYS A 92 7.11 -4.50 -5.78
C CYS A 92 6.68 -4.24 -4.33
N GLY A 93 5.78 -3.27 -4.08
CA GLY A 93 5.31 -2.92 -2.75
C GLY A 93 6.42 -2.46 -1.80
N SER A 94 7.50 -1.87 -2.33
CA SER A 94 8.63 -1.42 -1.51
C SER A 94 9.30 -0.18 -2.09
N ASP A 95 9.62 0.77 -1.20
CA ASP A 95 10.43 1.94 -1.51
C ASP A 95 11.07 2.45 -0.21
N SER A 96 12.39 2.39 -0.12
CA SER A 96 13.13 2.74 1.10
C SER A 96 13.18 4.24 1.41
N ARG A 97 12.65 5.09 0.55
CA ARG A 97 12.68 6.56 0.69
C ARG A 97 11.62 7.12 1.62
N GLY A 98 10.60 6.33 1.97
CA GLY A 98 9.52 6.77 2.85
C GLY A 98 8.62 5.61 3.27
N VAL A 99 7.50 5.93 3.91
CA VAL A 99 6.46 4.95 4.24
C VAL A 99 5.48 4.80 3.09
N LEU A 100 4.95 3.60 2.93
CA LEU A 100 3.89 3.35 1.96
C LEU A 100 2.55 3.85 2.50
N VAL A 101 1.81 4.57 1.66
CA VAL A 101 0.42 4.95 1.89
C VAL A 101 -0.44 4.41 0.76
N SER A 102 -1.64 3.97 1.08
CA SER A 102 -2.51 3.29 0.13
C SER A 102 -3.92 3.85 0.17
N LEU A 103 -4.49 4.15 -0.99
CA LEU A 103 -5.92 4.45 -1.14
C LEU A 103 -6.69 3.14 -1.20
N ARG A 104 -7.62 2.95 -0.29
CA ARG A 104 -8.34 1.69 -0.06
C ARG A 104 -9.84 1.89 0.01
N GLU A 105 -10.56 0.80 -0.24
CA GLU A 105 -12.00 0.69 0.00
C GLU A 105 -12.28 -0.49 0.93
N ARG A 106 -13.07 -0.27 1.98
CA ARG A 106 -13.57 -1.34 2.84
C ARG A 106 -14.85 -1.92 2.23
N ARG A 107 -14.79 -3.15 1.78
CA ARG A 107 -15.95 -3.84 1.21
C ARG A 107 -16.71 -4.59 2.28
N GLU A 108 -17.98 -4.23 2.52
CA GLU A 108 -18.84 -4.82 3.55
C GLU A 108 -18.96 -6.36 3.49
N LYS A 109 -18.80 -6.96 2.31
CA LYS A 109 -18.95 -8.41 2.09
C LYS A 109 -17.63 -9.17 1.98
N ARG A 110 -16.50 -8.49 1.97
CA ARG A 110 -15.16 -9.08 1.91
C ARG A 110 -14.41 -8.74 3.17
N LYS A 111 -13.68 -9.72 3.69
CA LYS A 111 -12.86 -9.51 4.87
C LYS A 111 -11.66 -8.58 4.60
N ALA A 112 -11.18 -8.49 3.36
CA ALA A 112 -10.04 -7.66 2.98
C ALA A 112 -10.47 -6.38 2.25
N SER A 113 -9.79 -5.26 2.54
CA SER A 113 -9.88 -4.02 1.75
C SER A 113 -9.29 -4.20 0.36
N SER A 114 -9.78 -3.42 -0.61
CA SER A 114 -9.16 -3.32 -1.94
C SER A 114 -8.24 -2.11 -1.97
N SER A 115 -7.05 -2.24 -2.57
CA SER A 115 -6.12 -1.15 -2.81
C SER A 115 -6.26 -0.64 -4.24
N TYR A 116 -6.19 0.67 -4.44
CA TYR A 116 -6.36 1.35 -5.72
C TYR A 116 -5.15 2.18 -6.12
N VAL A 117 -4.53 2.87 -5.16
CA VAL A 117 -3.32 3.67 -5.34
C VAL A 117 -2.35 3.34 -4.24
N THR A 118 -1.06 3.24 -4.57
CA THR A 118 0.02 3.15 -3.60
C THR A 118 1.01 4.28 -3.86
N MET A 119 1.38 4.99 -2.81
CA MET A 119 2.35 6.08 -2.85
C MET A 119 3.42 5.86 -1.79
N THR A 120 4.59 6.44 -1.98
CA THR A 120 5.63 6.53 -0.96
C THR A 120 5.70 7.94 -0.43
N TRP A 121 5.48 8.12 0.88
CA TRP A 121 5.47 9.41 1.55
C TRP A 121 6.61 9.54 2.56
N ASN A 122 7.42 10.57 2.36
CA ASN A 122 8.44 10.98 3.31
C ASN A 122 7.98 12.27 3.98
N GLU A 123 7.45 12.15 5.20
CA GLU A 123 6.91 13.28 5.96
C GLU A 123 8.02 14.26 6.38
N ASP A 124 9.19 13.76 6.78
CA ASP A 124 10.31 14.60 7.23
C ASP A 124 10.85 15.50 6.11
N ASP A 125 10.99 14.95 4.91
CA ASP A 125 11.42 15.67 3.73
C ASP A 125 10.28 16.39 2.99
N GLN A 126 9.02 16.09 3.34
CA GLN A 126 7.81 16.60 2.70
C GLN A 126 7.73 16.23 1.21
N ILE A 127 8.15 15.01 0.87
CA ILE A 127 8.22 14.52 -0.50
C ILE A 127 7.28 13.33 -0.67
N LEU A 128 6.56 13.34 -1.79
CA LEU A 128 5.77 12.22 -2.26
C LEU A 128 6.51 11.56 -3.42
N TYR A 129 6.90 10.31 -3.24
CA TYR A 129 7.54 9.50 -4.26
C TYR A 129 6.54 8.50 -4.85
N GLN A 130 6.69 8.18 -6.13
CA GLN A 130 6.05 7.04 -6.79
C GLN A 130 4.54 6.93 -6.55
N ILE A 131 3.75 7.76 -7.19
CA ILE A 131 2.29 7.58 -7.23
C ILE A 131 1.99 6.46 -8.24
N LYS A 132 1.44 5.33 -7.78
CA LYS A 132 1.23 4.15 -8.63
C LYS A 132 -0.18 3.58 -8.47
N GLY A 133 -0.80 3.32 -9.60
CA GLY A 133 -1.96 2.46 -9.72
C GLY A 133 -1.56 0.99 -9.86
N ARG A 134 -2.48 0.15 -10.32
CA ARG A 134 -2.28 -1.28 -10.49
C ARG A 134 -1.23 -1.58 -11.57
N SER A 135 -0.34 -2.54 -11.29
CA SER A 135 0.71 -3.01 -12.22
C SER A 135 1.69 -1.91 -12.66
N ASN A 136 1.96 -0.94 -11.79
CA ASN A 136 2.76 0.27 -12.05
C ASN A 136 2.19 1.21 -13.12
N ASN A 137 0.92 1.08 -13.49
CA ASN A 137 0.28 2.03 -14.39
C ASN A 137 -0.13 3.29 -13.62
N ALA A 138 -0.51 4.34 -14.34
CA ALA A 138 -1.14 5.50 -13.76
C ALA A 138 -2.43 5.09 -13.03
N PRO A 139 -2.76 5.71 -11.89
CA PRO A 139 -4.08 5.58 -11.29
C PRO A 139 -5.19 6.02 -12.25
N ASP A 140 -6.34 5.34 -12.21
CA ASP A 140 -7.52 5.72 -12.99
C ASP A 140 -7.91 7.18 -12.70
N GLU A 141 -8.37 7.91 -13.70
CA GLU A 141 -8.72 9.36 -13.63
C GLU A 141 -9.68 9.68 -12.46
N GLU A 142 -10.64 8.80 -12.19
CA GLU A 142 -11.59 8.94 -11.08
C GLU A 142 -10.92 8.95 -9.69
N LEU A 143 -9.63 8.58 -9.60
CA LEU A 143 -8.86 8.53 -8.36
C LEU A 143 -7.98 9.77 -8.16
N TRP A 144 -7.78 10.61 -9.16
CA TRP A 144 -6.87 11.75 -9.09
C TRP A 144 -7.29 12.79 -8.05
N GLU A 145 -8.58 13.00 -7.87
CA GLU A 145 -9.12 13.89 -6.83
C GLU A 145 -8.71 13.45 -5.40
N TYR A 146 -8.57 12.14 -5.15
CA TYR A 146 -8.13 11.63 -3.85
C TYR A 146 -6.62 11.83 -3.66
N ILE A 147 -5.84 11.69 -4.74
CA ILE A 147 -4.41 11.99 -4.75
C ILE A 147 -4.21 13.49 -4.51
N ASN A 148 -4.96 14.32 -5.22
CA ASN A 148 -4.98 15.77 -5.04
C ASN A 148 -5.31 16.15 -3.59
N TRP A 149 -6.36 15.55 -3.01
CA TRP A 149 -6.70 15.75 -1.61
C TRP A 149 -5.50 15.46 -0.69
N PHE A 150 -4.77 14.37 -0.93
CA PHE A 150 -3.61 14.00 -0.11
C PHE A 150 -2.51 15.05 -0.22
N ILE A 151 -2.19 15.51 -1.43
CA ILE A 151 -1.18 16.55 -1.67
C ILE A 151 -1.54 17.86 -0.94
N GLN A 152 -2.80 18.24 -0.95
CA GLN A 152 -3.29 19.48 -0.31
C GLN A 152 -3.39 19.40 1.21
N ASN A 153 -3.53 18.23 1.80
CA ASN A 153 -3.80 18.05 3.24
C ASN A 153 -2.62 17.44 4.01
N ALA A 154 -1.66 16.82 3.33
CA ALA A 154 -0.38 16.39 3.91
C ALA A 154 0.70 17.46 3.67
N PRO A 155 1.79 17.49 4.46
CA PRO A 155 2.88 18.44 4.25
C PRO A 155 3.74 18.01 3.04
N ILE A 156 3.23 18.24 1.82
CA ILE A 156 3.91 17.91 0.57
C ILE A 156 4.44 19.20 -0.08
N ARG A 157 5.74 19.24 -0.34
CA ARG A 157 6.39 20.33 -1.10
C ARG A 157 6.85 19.89 -2.49
N SER A 158 7.03 18.58 -2.69
CA SER A 158 7.48 18.03 -3.96
C SER A 158 6.88 16.65 -4.22
N VAL A 159 6.53 16.39 -5.47
CA VAL A 159 6.19 15.07 -6.01
C VAL A 159 7.31 14.65 -6.95
N MET A 160 7.86 13.45 -6.76
CA MET A 160 9.02 12.97 -7.49
C MET A 160 8.76 11.59 -8.11
N GLU A 161 9.32 11.34 -9.28
CA GLU A 161 9.38 10.03 -9.94
C GLU A 161 8.01 9.34 -10.14
N SER A 162 7.00 10.14 -10.36
CA SER A 162 5.68 9.66 -10.75
C SER A 162 5.77 9.07 -12.17
N GLY A 163 5.54 7.75 -12.31
CA GLY A 163 5.61 7.06 -13.60
C GLY A 163 6.94 6.37 -13.93
N GLU A 164 7.96 6.47 -13.11
CA GLU A 164 9.20 5.73 -13.29
C GLU A 164 8.92 4.21 -13.32
N HIS A 165 9.51 3.52 -14.30
CA HIS A 165 9.28 2.08 -14.58
C HIS A 165 7.88 1.70 -15.06
N SER A 166 7.07 2.67 -15.49
CA SER A 166 5.76 2.41 -16.12
C SER A 166 5.88 2.29 -17.64
N ASN A 167 4.97 1.49 -18.22
CA ASN A 167 4.71 1.50 -19.65
C ASN A 167 3.54 2.44 -20.02
N ASP A 168 2.90 3.06 -19.03
CA ASP A 168 1.74 3.95 -19.17
C ASP A 168 2.19 5.41 -19.03
N ILE A 169 3.04 5.84 -19.93
CA ILE A 169 3.63 7.20 -19.91
C ILE A 169 2.54 8.26 -20.09
N GLU A 170 1.61 8.05 -21.03
CA GLU A 170 0.52 9.00 -21.34
C GLU A 170 -0.37 9.22 -20.10
N GLY A 171 -0.83 8.14 -19.45
CA GLY A 171 -1.65 8.26 -18.23
C GLY A 171 -0.95 8.99 -17.09
N PHE A 172 0.36 8.78 -16.92
CA PHE A 172 1.13 9.53 -15.92
C PHE A 172 1.30 11.00 -16.25
N GLN A 173 1.45 11.35 -17.52
CA GLN A 173 1.53 12.75 -17.96
C GLN A 173 0.21 13.46 -17.69
N GLU A 174 -0.92 12.91 -18.12
CA GLU A 174 -2.24 13.48 -17.88
C GLU A 174 -2.52 13.65 -16.36
N MET A 175 -2.19 12.66 -15.55
CA MET A 175 -2.34 12.76 -14.10
C MET A 175 -1.45 13.87 -13.52
N ASN A 176 -0.20 13.96 -13.94
CA ASN A 176 0.74 14.96 -13.43
C ASN A 176 0.35 16.37 -13.85
N GLU A 177 -0.13 16.56 -15.08
CA GLU A 177 -0.67 17.84 -15.54
C GLU A 177 -1.84 18.28 -14.66
N PHE A 178 -2.80 17.40 -14.42
CA PHE A 178 -3.92 17.67 -13.51
C PHE A 178 -3.45 18.04 -12.09
N LEU A 179 -2.58 17.23 -11.49
CA LEU A 179 -2.10 17.47 -10.13
C LEU A 179 -1.29 18.76 -10.01
N GLN A 180 -0.52 19.12 -11.04
CA GLN A 180 0.28 20.35 -11.07
C GLN A 180 -0.60 21.59 -11.22
N GLU A 181 -1.65 21.54 -12.05
CA GLU A 181 -2.63 22.62 -12.16
C GLU A 181 -3.33 22.91 -10.84
N GLU A 182 -3.73 21.84 -10.12
CA GLU A 182 -4.41 21.95 -8.83
C GLU A 182 -3.48 22.35 -7.65
N ASN A 183 -2.15 22.16 -7.80
CA ASN A 183 -1.16 22.41 -6.74
C ASN A 183 0.02 23.25 -7.26
N PRO A 184 -0.19 24.53 -7.63
CA PRO A 184 0.83 25.36 -8.27
C PRO A 184 2.07 25.66 -7.38
N ASP A 185 1.93 25.48 -6.05
CA ASP A 185 3.00 25.71 -5.08
C ASP A 185 3.84 24.45 -4.80
N VAL A 186 3.45 23.28 -5.35
CA VAL A 186 4.15 22.01 -5.21
C VAL A 186 5.05 21.78 -6.42
N SER A 187 6.31 21.40 -6.17
CA SER A 187 7.24 21.04 -7.26
C SER A 187 6.94 19.63 -7.77
N PHE A 188 6.91 19.46 -9.09
CA PHE A 188 6.79 18.14 -9.72
C PHE A 188 8.09 17.88 -10.50
N GLU A 189 8.88 16.91 -9.99
CA GLU A 189 10.20 16.58 -10.52
C GLU A 189 10.28 15.13 -10.99
N GLY A 190 11.04 14.85 -12.05
CA GLY A 190 11.21 13.51 -12.57
C GLY A 190 9.98 12.96 -13.32
N VAL A 191 9.05 13.82 -13.68
CA VAL A 191 7.96 13.54 -14.61
C VAL A 191 8.58 13.46 -16.01
N LEU A 192 8.41 12.31 -16.68
CA LEU A 192 8.90 12.13 -18.05
C LEU A 192 8.27 13.16 -18.98
N ASN A 193 8.99 14.21 -19.33
CA ASN A 193 8.61 15.10 -20.43
C ASN A 193 8.95 14.40 -21.75
N ILE A 194 7.95 14.09 -22.56
CA ILE A 194 8.16 13.48 -23.90
C ILE A 194 9.01 14.41 -24.78
N ASP A 195 8.97 15.71 -24.56
CA ASP A 195 9.72 16.70 -25.34
C ASP A 195 11.26 16.59 -25.16
N GLU A 196 11.76 15.84 -24.19
CA GLU A 196 13.18 15.59 -23.96
C GLU A 196 13.71 14.29 -24.59
N ILE A 197 12.85 13.47 -25.21
CA ILE A 197 13.25 12.16 -25.79
C ILE A 197 13.63 12.26 -27.28
N ASP A 198 13.39 13.38 -27.94
CA ASP A 198 13.62 13.60 -29.38
C ASP A 198 14.92 14.39 -29.71
N GLU A 199 15.98 14.34 -28.86
CA GLU A 199 17.31 14.84 -29.24
C GLU A 199 18.38 13.73 -29.35
#